data_ecee2e35a52d56b64964441a3574ca5e
#
_entry.id   ecee2e35a52d56b64964441a3574ca5e
#
_cell.length_a   1.000
_cell.length_b   1.000
_cell.length_c   1.000
_cell.angle_alpha   90.00
_cell.angle_beta   90.00
_cell.angle_gamma   90.00
#
_symmetry.space_group_name_H-M   'P 1'
#
loop_
_entity.id
_entity.type
_entity.pdbx_description
1 polymer ?
#
loop_
_entity_poly.entity_id
_entity_poly.type
_entity_poly.pdbx_seq_one_letter_code
_entity_poly.pdbx_strand_id
1 'polypeptide(L)'
;MTSELAKNLQNLDAFWSAMSHSPELKSEQKKKRKSKQKLKIHNNWPNKAWQADFGLDYSEKVHPLPVGKSRVTILKPTEHRSEQVKMSLQAMVLPLEKAQFNRSSQVEVLTQPDDLPSWAQACSNAFGYIIVPEALLPLLKNPNATLFSYKVDGAIAGTAIAFQSNDVMGVHQVGVDPNFRGQGIAKTLMHHLVDFAKRQDTRLMTLQASKAGLPLYQQMGFSLLAEVYHLEPSQEI
;
A
#
# COMPACT_ATOMS: atom_id res chain seq x y z
N MET A 1 10.58 0.89 -18.49
CA MET A 1 10.30 0.77 -17.05
C MET A 1 11.45 0.03 -16.40
N THR A 2 12.00 0.56 -15.29
CA THR A 2 13.03 -0.17 -14.54
C THR A 2 12.45 -1.45 -13.95
N SER A 3 13.25 -2.49 -13.80
CA SER A 3 12.80 -3.76 -13.19
C SER A 3 12.28 -3.54 -11.77
N GLU A 4 12.81 -2.56 -11.04
CA GLU A 4 12.43 -2.20 -9.67
C GLU A 4 11.03 -1.56 -9.60
N LEU A 5 10.68 -0.66 -10.53
CA LEU A 5 9.33 -0.10 -10.61
C LEU A 5 8.30 -1.20 -10.90
N ALA A 6 8.61 -2.12 -11.82
CA ALA A 6 7.74 -3.25 -12.07
C ALA A 6 7.52 -4.11 -10.82
N LYS A 7 8.57 -4.38 -10.07
CA LYS A 7 8.51 -5.14 -8.80
C LYS A 7 7.69 -4.40 -7.73
N ASN A 8 7.87 -3.07 -7.59
CA ASN A 8 7.08 -2.24 -6.68
C ASN A 8 5.58 -2.34 -6.99
N LEU A 9 5.20 -2.13 -8.25
CA LEU A 9 3.80 -2.18 -8.68
C LEU A 9 3.21 -3.60 -8.59
N GLN A 10 3.97 -4.63 -8.93
CA GLN A 10 3.54 -6.03 -8.78
C GLN A 10 3.29 -6.39 -7.31
N ASN A 11 4.14 -5.92 -6.40
CA ASN A 11 3.91 -6.12 -4.97
C ASN A 11 2.64 -5.39 -4.49
N LEU A 12 2.42 -4.14 -4.92
CA LEU A 12 1.22 -3.39 -4.60
C LEU A 12 -0.05 -4.06 -5.14
N ASP A 13 -0.02 -4.57 -6.38
CA ASP A 13 -1.12 -5.34 -6.98
C ASP A 13 -1.41 -6.62 -6.17
N ALA A 14 -0.37 -7.36 -5.80
CA ALA A 14 -0.50 -8.58 -5.00
C ALA A 14 -1.07 -8.30 -3.61
N PHE A 15 -0.58 -7.27 -2.94
CA PHE A 15 -1.08 -6.81 -1.63
C PHE A 15 -2.56 -6.45 -1.68
N TRP A 16 -2.97 -5.61 -2.63
CA TRP A 16 -4.37 -5.23 -2.75
C TRP A 16 -5.26 -6.39 -3.18
N SER A 17 -4.74 -7.31 -4.00
CA SER A 17 -5.46 -8.53 -4.39
C SER A 17 -5.63 -9.52 -3.23
N ALA A 18 -4.76 -9.47 -2.22
CA ALA A 18 -4.87 -10.28 -1.01
C ALA A 18 -5.94 -9.78 -0.03
N MET A 19 -6.38 -8.53 -0.17
CA MET A 19 -7.52 -7.98 0.55
C MET A 19 -8.84 -8.37 -0.12
N SER A 20 -9.96 -8.11 0.54
CA SER A 20 -11.29 -8.36 -0.02
C SER A 20 -11.56 -7.49 -1.26
N HIS A 21 -11.65 -8.08 -2.43
CA HIS A 21 -12.02 -7.42 -3.68
C HIS A 21 -13.13 -8.19 -4.40
N SER A 22 -13.93 -7.49 -5.21
CA SER A 22 -14.89 -8.16 -6.09
C SER A 22 -14.17 -8.88 -7.21
N PRO A 23 -14.53 -10.14 -7.50
CA PRO A 23 -14.16 -10.74 -8.76
C PRO A 23 -14.84 -9.91 -9.86
N GLU A 24 -14.03 -9.32 -10.71
CA GLU A 24 -14.32 -8.66 -11.99
C GLU A 24 -15.80 -8.31 -12.28
N LEU A 25 -16.10 -7.04 -12.56
CA LEU A 25 -17.30 -6.69 -13.30
C LEU A 25 -17.30 -7.52 -14.60
N LYS A 26 -18.16 -8.54 -14.67
CA LYS A 26 -18.37 -9.31 -15.89
C LYS A 26 -18.87 -8.34 -16.96
N SER A 27 -17.99 -7.84 -17.80
CA SER A 27 -18.43 -7.24 -19.05
C SER A 27 -19.07 -8.35 -19.87
N GLU A 28 -20.36 -8.26 -20.14
CA GLU A 28 -21.08 -9.13 -21.06
C GLU A 28 -20.62 -8.92 -22.49
N GLN A 29 -19.37 -9.25 -22.78
CA GLN A 29 -18.92 -9.41 -24.16
C GLN A 29 -17.77 -10.43 -24.19
N LYS A 30 -18.14 -11.67 -24.55
CA LYS A 30 -17.25 -12.72 -24.99
C LYS A 30 -16.45 -12.25 -26.21
N LYS A 31 -15.25 -11.72 -26.00
CA LYS A 31 -14.16 -11.75 -27.00
C LYS A 31 -12.84 -11.91 -26.26
N LYS A 32 -12.07 -12.95 -26.65
CA LYS A 32 -10.73 -13.26 -26.14
C LYS A 32 -9.82 -12.03 -26.17
N ARG A 33 -9.70 -11.30 -25.06
CA ARG A 33 -8.70 -10.24 -24.85
C ARG A 33 -7.78 -10.63 -23.71
N LYS A 34 -6.50 -10.37 -23.89
CA LYS A 34 -5.40 -10.70 -22.99
C LYS A 34 -5.71 -10.19 -21.56
N SER A 35 -5.46 -11.02 -20.57
CA SER A 35 -5.83 -10.86 -19.15
C SER A 35 -5.27 -9.62 -18.42
N LYS A 36 -4.42 -8.80 -19.06
CA LYS A 36 -3.73 -7.65 -18.47
C LYS A 36 -4.58 -6.35 -18.34
N GLN A 37 -5.77 -6.31 -18.93
CA GLN A 37 -6.60 -5.10 -19.01
C GLN A 37 -7.82 -5.08 -18.09
N LYS A 38 -7.92 -6.01 -17.15
CA LYS A 38 -9.08 -6.08 -16.27
C LYS A 38 -8.92 -5.12 -15.10
N LEU A 39 -9.95 -4.29 -14.86
CA LEU A 39 -10.02 -3.40 -13.72
C LEU A 39 -10.36 -4.21 -12.47
N LYS A 40 -9.51 -4.17 -11.47
CA LYS A 40 -9.73 -4.71 -10.12
C LYS A 40 -10.33 -3.61 -9.25
N ILE A 41 -11.27 -3.95 -8.39
CA ILE A 41 -11.98 -2.97 -7.54
C ILE A 41 -12.15 -3.57 -6.15
N HIS A 42 -11.76 -2.85 -5.10
CA HIS A 42 -12.08 -3.24 -3.73
C HIS A 42 -13.58 -3.09 -3.45
N ASN A 43 -14.16 -4.06 -2.76
CA ASN A 43 -15.57 -3.98 -2.32
C ASN A 43 -15.78 -2.82 -1.34
N ASN A 44 -14.89 -2.75 -0.34
CA ASN A 44 -14.90 -1.77 0.73
C ASN A 44 -13.57 -1.01 0.75
N TRP A 45 -13.10 -0.62 1.95
CA TRP A 45 -11.77 -0.06 2.13
C TRP A 45 -10.69 -0.96 1.49
N PRO A 46 -9.68 -0.42 0.84
CA PRO A 46 -9.30 1.00 0.69
C PRO A 46 -9.98 1.75 -0.46
N ASN A 47 -11.08 1.25 -1.02
CA ASN A 47 -11.88 1.92 -2.06
C ASN A 47 -11.11 2.26 -3.34
N LYS A 48 -10.20 1.38 -3.76
CA LYS A 48 -9.35 1.56 -4.94
C LYS A 48 -9.88 0.76 -6.12
N ALA A 49 -9.66 1.33 -7.31
CA ALA A 49 -9.81 0.66 -8.59
C ALA A 49 -8.48 0.76 -9.34
N TRP A 50 -7.93 -0.36 -9.81
CA TRP A 50 -6.63 -0.40 -10.47
C TRP A 50 -6.54 -1.49 -11.52
N GLN A 51 -5.60 -1.34 -12.43
CA GLN A 51 -5.17 -2.40 -13.35
C GLN A 51 -3.87 -3.02 -12.82
N ALA A 52 -3.60 -4.28 -13.12
CA ALA A 52 -2.42 -4.97 -12.61
C ALA A 52 -1.09 -4.29 -13.01
N ASP A 53 -1.09 -3.54 -14.12
CA ASP A 53 0.04 -2.77 -14.64
C ASP A 53 -0.02 -1.28 -14.27
N PHE A 54 -1.02 -0.87 -13.50
CA PHE A 54 -1.26 0.53 -13.09
C PHE A 54 -1.30 1.53 -14.26
N GLY A 55 -1.75 1.08 -15.42
CA GLY A 55 -1.94 1.90 -16.61
C GLY A 55 -0.72 2.01 -17.51
N LEU A 56 0.30 1.18 -17.33
CA LEU A 56 1.47 1.14 -18.22
C LEU A 56 1.12 0.76 -19.66
N ASP A 57 0.10 -0.05 -19.85
CA ASP A 57 -0.39 -0.50 -21.17
C ASP A 57 -1.72 0.21 -21.50
N TYR A 58 -1.67 1.54 -21.55
CA TYR A 58 -2.83 2.40 -21.69
C TYR A 58 -3.43 2.32 -23.10
N SER A 59 -4.37 1.42 -23.30
CA SER A 59 -5.30 1.55 -24.43
C SER A 59 -6.47 2.45 -24.04
N GLU A 60 -6.84 3.39 -24.88
CA GLU A 60 -7.71 4.57 -24.71
C GLU A 60 -9.12 4.37 -24.06
N LYS A 61 -9.47 3.18 -23.59
CA LYS A 61 -10.77 2.93 -22.97
C LYS A 61 -10.68 3.04 -21.45
N VAL A 62 -10.89 4.24 -20.95
CA VAL A 62 -11.13 4.48 -19.53
C VAL A 62 -12.44 3.82 -19.14
N HIS A 63 -12.38 2.75 -18.35
CA HIS A 63 -13.57 2.20 -17.73
C HIS A 63 -14.13 3.21 -16.72
N PRO A 64 -15.43 3.53 -16.73
CA PRO A 64 -15.99 4.43 -15.74
C PRO A 64 -15.75 3.92 -14.33
N LEU A 65 -15.41 4.82 -13.42
CA LEU A 65 -15.22 4.47 -12.02
C LEU A 65 -16.59 4.33 -11.33
N PRO A 66 -16.80 3.27 -10.53
CA PRO A 66 -17.92 3.22 -9.62
C PRO A 66 -17.85 4.36 -8.61
N VAL A 67 -19.03 4.84 -8.18
CA VAL A 67 -19.15 5.91 -7.19
C VAL A 67 -18.35 5.58 -5.93
N GLY A 68 -17.62 6.55 -5.38
CA GLY A 68 -16.82 6.40 -4.17
C GLY A 68 -15.50 5.65 -4.33
N LYS A 69 -15.12 5.27 -5.55
CA LYS A 69 -13.81 4.62 -5.82
C LYS A 69 -12.80 5.61 -6.38
N SER A 70 -11.52 5.43 -6.03
CA SER A 70 -10.41 6.18 -6.62
C SER A 70 -9.63 5.27 -7.56
N ARG A 71 -9.38 5.74 -8.78
CA ARG A 71 -8.47 5.05 -9.70
C ARG A 71 -7.03 5.24 -9.25
N VAL A 72 -6.23 4.19 -9.34
CA VAL A 72 -4.79 4.29 -9.06
C VAL A 72 -4.00 3.95 -10.31
N THR A 73 -3.10 4.83 -10.68
CA THR A 73 -2.30 4.77 -11.91
C THR A 73 -0.95 5.46 -11.72
N ILE A 74 0.04 5.10 -12.52
CA ILE A 74 1.31 5.84 -12.62
C ILE A 74 1.32 6.84 -13.78
N LEU A 75 0.26 6.87 -14.60
CA LEU A 75 0.14 7.83 -15.68
C LEU A 75 -0.45 9.13 -15.14
N LYS A 76 0.28 10.23 -15.36
CA LYS A 76 -0.24 11.56 -15.02
C LYS A 76 -1.48 11.84 -15.86
N PRO A 77 -2.61 12.26 -15.23
CA PRO A 77 -3.80 12.63 -16.00
C PRO A 77 -3.51 13.82 -16.92
N THR A 78 -4.03 13.77 -18.12
CA THR A 78 -4.03 14.89 -19.05
C THR A 78 -5.23 15.80 -18.79
N GLU A 79 -5.17 17.07 -19.20
CA GLU A 79 -6.22 18.08 -18.98
C GLU A 79 -7.60 17.73 -19.56
N HIS A 80 -7.66 16.73 -20.45
CA HIS A 80 -8.91 16.30 -21.13
C HIS A 80 -9.61 15.14 -20.45
N ARG A 81 -9.26 14.76 -19.19
CA ARG A 81 -9.90 13.67 -18.48
C ARG A 81 -10.99 14.17 -17.53
N SER A 82 -12.08 13.40 -17.45
CA SER A 82 -13.13 13.56 -16.45
C SER A 82 -12.70 13.14 -15.02
N GLU A 83 -11.39 13.04 -14.76
CA GLU A 83 -10.81 12.62 -13.50
C GLU A 83 -9.76 13.63 -13.05
N GLN A 84 -9.76 13.98 -11.77
CA GLN A 84 -8.79 14.87 -11.14
C GLN A 84 -7.90 14.13 -10.15
N VAL A 85 -6.69 14.65 -9.92
CA VAL A 85 -5.77 14.10 -8.92
C VAL A 85 -6.28 14.43 -7.53
N LYS A 86 -6.69 13.41 -6.78
CA LYS A 86 -7.04 13.52 -5.36
C LYS A 86 -5.79 13.60 -4.49
N MET A 87 -4.83 12.73 -4.76
CA MET A 87 -3.53 12.67 -4.09
C MET A 87 -2.51 11.94 -4.95
N SER A 88 -1.24 12.18 -4.67
CA SER A 88 -0.15 11.37 -5.23
C SER A 88 0.75 10.81 -4.12
N LEU A 89 1.32 9.65 -4.39
CA LEU A 89 2.31 8.98 -3.54
C LEU A 89 3.57 8.73 -4.36
N GLN A 90 4.71 8.61 -3.70
CA GLN A 90 5.98 8.32 -4.34
C GLN A 90 6.30 6.83 -4.22
N ALA A 91 6.29 6.08 -5.32
CA ALA A 91 6.81 4.72 -5.35
C ALA A 91 8.31 4.75 -5.08
N MET A 92 8.75 4.03 -4.05
CA MET A 92 10.14 4.02 -3.61
C MET A 92 10.66 2.60 -3.44
N VAL A 93 11.99 2.43 -3.49
CA VAL A 93 12.68 1.14 -3.31
C VAL A 93 13.92 1.31 -2.46
N LEU A 94 14.20 0.30 -1.64
CA LEU A 94 15.44 0.13 -0.88
C LEU A 94 16.02 -1.26 -1.19
N PRO A 95 17.21 -1.35 -1.81
CA PRO A 95 17.98 -2.59 -1.85
C PRO A 95 18.44 -3.00 -0.45
N LEU A 96 18.12 -4.23 -0.03
CA LEU A 96 18.32 -4.68 1.35
C LEU A 96 19.76 -5.18 1.62
N GLU A 97 20.55 -5.40 0.59
CA GLU A 97 21.90 -5.95 0.71
C GLU A 97 22.78 -5.14 1.67
N LYS A 98 22.76 -3.81 1.54
CA LYS A 98 23.59 -2.88 2.32
C LYS A 98 22.85 -2.24 3.50
N ALA A 99 21.55 -2.49 3.63
CA ALA A 99 20.76 -1.91 4.72
C ALA A 99 21.10 -2.60 6.06
N GLN A 100 21.43 -1.82 7.08
CA GLN A 100 21.72 -2.30 8.42
C GLN A 100 20.86 -1.53 9.42
N PHE A 101 19.86 -2.20 9.98
CA PHE A 101 18.97 -1.63 10.97
C PHE A 101 18.65 -2.67 12.04
N ASN A 102 18.39 -2.21 13.24
CA ASN A 102 18.19 -3.08 14.39
C ASN A 102 16.71 -3.32 14.66
N ARG A 103 16.41 -4.54 15.10
CA ARG A 103 15.09 -4.92 15.63
C ARG A 103 14.80 -4.14 16.92
N SER A 104 13.54 -3.77 17.11
CA SER A 104 13.03 -3.19 18.36
C SER A 104 12.15 -4.18 19.10
N SER A 105 12.29 -4.28 20.41
CA SER A 105 11.42 -5.07 21.28
C SER A 105 10.02 -4.44 21.48
N GLN A 106 9.85 -3.17 21.12
CA GLN A 106 8.56 -2.46 21.20
C GLN A 106 7.66 -2.72 19.98
N VAL A 107 8.18 -3.42 18.96
CA VAL A 107 7.43 -3.79 17.75
C VAL A 107 7.00 -5.25 17.88
N GLU A 108 5.71 -5.46 17.88
CA GLU A 108 5.08 -6.77 18.02
C GLU A 108 4.31 -7.13 16.75
N VAL A 109 4.22 -8.44 16.49
CA VAL A 109 3.38 -8.97 15.41
C VAL A 109 1.95 -9.15 15.94
N LEU A 110 0.98 -8.66 15.17
CA LEU A 110 -0.42 -8.91 15.42
C LEU A 110 -0.77 -10.34 15.00
N THR A 111 -1.13 -11.19 15.94
CA THR A 111 -1.43 -12.60 15.69
C THR A 111 -2.90 -12.97 15.95
N GLN A 112 -3.58 -12.20 16.79
CA GLN A 112 -4.95 -12.50 17.20
C GLN A 112 -5.96 -11.64 16.42
N PRO A 113 -7.01 -12.25 15.84
CA PRO A 113 -8.07 -11.49 15.15
C PRO A 113 -8.78 -10.49 16.06
N ASP A 114 -8.88 -10.79 17.36
CA ASP A 114 -9.55 -9.93 18.35
C ASP A 114 -8.81 -8.60 18.59
N ASP A 115 -7.52 -8.54 18.28
CA ASP A 115 -6.71 -7.30 18.36
C ASP A 115 -6.86 -6.42 17.12
N LEU A 116 -7.43 -6.95 16.04
CA LEU A 116 -7.51 -6.24 14.76
C LEU A 116 -8.35 -4.95 14.81
N PRO A 117 -9.47 -4.87 15.55
CA PRO A 117 -10.20 -3.60 15.69
C PRO A 117 -9.36 -2.49 16.32
N SER A 118 -8.60 -2.79 17.38
CA SER A 118 -7.72 -1.83 18.05
C SER A 118 -6.58 -1.38 17.12
N TRP A 119 -6.01 -2.31 16.35
CA TRP A 119 -5.00 -2.01 15.34
C TRP A 119 -5.56 -1.11 14.23
N ALA A 120 -6.75 -1.45 13.71
CA ALA A 120 -7.41 -0.66 12.67
C ALA A 120 -7.79 0.74 13.16
N GLN A 121 -8.19 0.88 14.43
CA GLN A 121 -8.47 2.18 15.05
C GLN A 121 -7.20 3.04 15.13
N ALA A 122 -6.08 2.49 15.63
CA ALA A 122 -4.81 3.21 15.70
C ALA A 122 -4.31 3.64 14.29
N CYS A 123 -4.47 2.73 13.32
CA CYS A 123 -4.16 3.04 11.92
C CYS A 123 -5.09 4.12 11.35
N SER A 124 -6.39 4.09 11.66
CA SER A 124 -7.36 5.12 11.27
C SER A 124 -6.98 6.49 11.81
N ASN A 125 -6.62 6.56 13.09
CA ASN A 125 -6.15 7.78 13.73
C ASN A 125 -4.90 8.35 13.04
N ALA A 126 -3.95 7.46 12.69
CA ALA A 126 -2.71 7.86 12.04
C ALA A 126 -2.94 8.50 10.66
N PHE A 127 -3.90 7.99 9.89
CA PHE A 127 -4.17 8.41 8.51
C PHE A 127 -5.33 9.41 8.38
N GLY A 128 -6.15 9.60 9.41
CA GLY A 128 -7.29 10.52 9.39
C GLY A 128 -8.47 10.03 8.55
N TYR A 129 -8.58 8.72 8.29
CA TYR A 129 -9.72 8.10 7.63
C TYR A 129 -10.00 6.70 8.20
N ILE A 130 -11.25 6.24 8.09
CA ILE A 130 -11.67 4.95 8.64
C ILE A 130 -11.01 3.80 7.87
N ILE A 131 -10.37 2.92 8.62
CA ILE A 131 -9.85 1.63 8.15
C ILE A 131 -10.76 0.55 8.71
N VAL A 132 -11.36 -0.22 7.81
CA VAL A 132 -12.34 -1.25 8.14
C VAL A 132 -11.62 -2.53 8.54
N PRO A 133 -11.74 -3.02 9.79
CA PRO A 133 -11.02 -4.21 10.25
C PRO A 133 -11.29 -5.45 9.39
N GLU A 134 -12.53 -5.64 8.94
CA GLU A 134 -12.95 -6.78 8.13
C GLU A 134 -12.19 -6.88 6.80
N ALA A 135 -11.79 -5.73 6.23
CA ALA A 135 -10.99 -5.69 5.00
C ALA A 135 -9.55 -6.19 5.20
N LEU A 136 -9.08 -6.21 6.44
CA LEU A 136 -7.74 -6.68 6.83
C LEU A 136 -7.72 -8.15 7.27
N LEU A 137 -8.87 -8.74 7.60
CA LEU A 137 -8.96 -10.15 8.03
C LEU A 137 -8.29 -11.14 7.06
N PRO A 138 -8.43 -11.00 5.72
CA PRO A 138 -7.73 -11.88 4.81
C PRO A 138 -6.20 -11.81 4.94
N LEU A 139 -5.65 -10.65 5.33
CA LEU A 139 -4.21 -10.48 5.51
C LEU A 139 -3.68 -11.22 6.73
N LEU A 140 -4.45 -11.31 7.83
CA LEU A 140 -4.04 -12.11 9.01
C LEU A 140 -3.91 -13.60 8.69
N LYS A 141 -4.65 -14.09 7.70
CA LYS A 141 -4.61 -15.49 7.25
C LYS A 141 -3.65 -15.72 6.10
N ASN A 142 -3.06 -14.67 5.55
CA ASN A 142 -2.17 -14.76 4.40
C ASN A 142 -0.73 -14.96 4.89
N PRO A 143 -0.05 -16.06 4.52
CA PRO A 143 1.32 -16.32 4.95
C PRO A 143 2.33 -15.28 4.47
N ASN A 144 1.99 -14.50 3.44
CA ASN A 144 2.84 -13.44 2.90
C ASN A 144 2.63 -12.09 3.59
N ALA A 145 1.64 -11.96 4.47
CA ALA A 145 1.33 -10.71 5.18
C ALA A 145 1.69 -10.82 6.67
N THR A 146 2.27 -9.76 7.21
CA THR A 146 2.51 -9.61 8.64
C THR A 146 2.12 -8.21 9.06
N LEU A 147 1.21 -8.12 10.04
CA LEU A 147 0.77 -6.85 10.62
C LEU A 147 1.61 -6.59 11.88
N PHE A 148 2.11 -5.37 12.01
CA PHE A 148 2.94 -4.94 13.14
C PHE A 148 2.27 -3.82 13.91
N SER A 149 2.44 -3.83 15.22
CA SER A 149 2.10 -2.75 16.13
C SER A 149 3.33 -2.29 16.89
N TYR A 150 3.45 -1.00 17.11
CA TYR A 150 4.36 -0.40 18.08
C TYR A 150 3.54 0.02 19.29
N LYS A 151 3.92 -0.45 20.49
CA LYS A 151 3.17 -0.16 21.72
C LYS A 151 3.91 0.80 22.63
N VAL A 152 3.15 1.69 23.24
CA VAL A 152 3.57 2.57 24.34
C VAL A 152 2.55 2.40 25.46
N ASP A 153 3.00 1.99 26.63
CA ASP A 153 2.16 1.75 27.82
C ASP A 153 0.90 0.92 27.53
N GLY A 154 1.07 -0.13 26.68
CA GLY A 154 0.00 -1.02 26.26
C GLY A 154 -0.89 -0.50 25.12
N ALA A 155 -0.85 0.79 24.78
CA ALA A 155 -1.58 1.36 23.67
C ALA A 155 -0.83 1.19 22.33
N ILE A 156 -1.56 0.92 21.24
CA ILE A 156 -0.97 0.87 19.90
C ILE A 156 -0.72 2.30 19.42
N ALA A 157 0.54 2.70 19.44
CA ALA A 157 1.00 4.03 19.04
C ALA A 157 1.40 4.09 17.56
N GLY A 158 1.72 2.96 16.96
CA GLY A 158 2.10 2.89 15.55
C GLY A 158 1.74 1.55 14.92
N THR A 159 1.50 1.58 13.61
CA THR A 159 1.09 0.43 12.80
C THR A 159 1.96 0.29 11.57
N ALA A 160 2.10 -0.94 11.06
CA ALA A 160 2.67 -1.22 9.75
C ALA A 160 2.21 -2.58 9.24
N ILE A 161 2.23 -2.78 7.92
CA ILE A 161 2.02 -4.08 7.27
C ILE A 161 3.23 -4.37 6.39
N ALA A 162 3.82 -5.55 6.54
CA ALA A 162 4.76 -6.12 5.58
C ALA A 162 4.01 -7.14 4.71
N PHE A 163 4.24 -7.09 3.40
CA PHE A 163 3.67 -8.04 2.44
C PHE A 163 4.74 -8.51 1.47
N GLN A 164 5.06 -9.81 1.55
CA GLN A 164 6.07 -10.41 0.67
C GLN A 164 5.45 -10.86 -0.65
N SER A 165 6.12 -10.53 -1.74
CA SER A 165 5.85 -11.10 -3.07
C SER A 165 7.17 -11.42 -3.75
N ASN A 166 7.43 -12.70 -4.01
CA ASN A 166 8.74 -13.17 -4.50
C ASN A 166 9.90 -12.65 -3.62
N ASP A 167 10.88 -11.98 -4.22
CA ASP A 167 12.06 -11.38 -3.57
C ASP A 167 11.86 -9.93 -3.07
N VAL A 168 10.60 -9.49 -2.97
CA VAL A 168 10.22 -8.12 -2.60
C VAL A 168 9.37 -8.09 -1.35
N MET A 169 9.75 -7.26 -0.39
CA MET A 169 8.94 -6.89 0.77
C MET A 169 8.27 -5.54 0.54
N GLY A 170 6.96 -5.53 0.34
CA GLY A 170 6.16 -4.31 0.34
C GLY A 170 5.84 -3.86 1.76
N VAL A 171 5.93 -2.57 2.00
CA VAL A 171 5.57 -1.96 3.29
C VAL A 171 4.39 -1.04 3.10
N HIS A 172 3.33 -1.28 3.89
CA HIS A 172 2.07 -0.58 3.79
C HIS A 172 1.59 -0.13 5.17
N GLN A 173 0.72 0.88 5.23
CA GLN A 173 0.08 1.37 6.45
C GLN A 173 1.06 1.70 7.59
N VAL A 174 2.23 2.25 7.25
CA VAL A 174 3.15 2.80 8.27
C VAL A 174 2.56 4.09 8.77
N GLY A 175 1.98 4.04 9.94
CA GLY A 175 1.29 5.17 10.56
C GLY A 175 1.64 5.31 12.04
N VAL A 176 1.60 6.54 12.55
CA VAL A 176 1.77 6.85 13.98
C VAL A 176 0.59 7.68 14.43
N ASP A 177 -0.10 7.20 15.47
CA ASP A 177 -1.22 7.93 16.08
C ASP A 177 -0.76 9.35 16.44
N PRO A 178 -1.55 10.37 16.15
CA PRO A 178 -1.18 11.78 16.38
C PRO A 178 -0.66 12.08 17.79
N ASN A 179 -1.20 11.38 18.81
CA ASN A 179 -0.81 11.57 20.21
C ASN A 179 0.62 11.10 20.53
N PHE A 180 1.22 10.27 19.66
CA PHE A 180 2.56 9.68 19.83
C PHE A 180 3.56 10.15 18.79
N ARG A 181 3.25 11.15 17.96
CA ARG A 181 4.16 11.69 16.95
C ARG A 181 5.36 12.39 17.59
N GLY A 182 6.42 12.56 16.80
CA GLY A 182 7.66 13.22 17.25
C GLY A 182 8.59 12.35 18.10
N GLN A 183 8.21 11.10 18.43
CA GLN A 183 8.96 10.17 19.28
C GLN A 183 9.80 9.13 18.50
N GLY A 184 9.96 9.30 17.20
CA GLY A 184 10.76 8.38 16.37
C GLY A 184 10.11 7.03 16.05
N ILE A 185 8.84 6.82 16.40
CA ILE A 185 8.12 5.54 16.27
C ILE A 185 8.12 5.03 14.82
N ALA A 186 7.82 5.89 13.83
CA ALA A 186 7.84 5.50 12.42
C ALA A 186 9.23 5.00 11.98
N LYS A 187 10.30 5.65 12.44
CA LYS A 187 11.68 5.24 12.17
C LYS A 187 11.97 3.88 12.80
N THR A 188 11.58 3.68 14.05
CA THR A 188 11.76 2.40 14.78
C THR A 188 10.99 1.26 14.10
N LEU A 189 9.73 1.49 13.70
CA LEU A 189 8.95 0.53 12.91
C LEU A 189 9.69 0.16 11.62
N MET A 190 10.14 1.15 10.86
CA MET A 190 10.82 0.90 9.59
C MET A 190 12.16 0.16 9.77
N HIS A 191 12.93 0.48 10.79
CA HIS A 191 14.15 -0.27 11.12
C HIS A 191 13.86 -1.75 11.42
N HIS A 192 12.81 -2.01 12.23
CA HIS A 192 12.36 -3.36 12.52
C HIS A 192 11.92 -4.11 11.25
N LEU A 193 11.16 -3.43 10.36
CA LEU A 193 10.69 -4.02 9.11
C LEU A 193 11.82 -4.35 8.13
N VAL A 194 12.88 -3.53 8.07
CA VAL A 194 14.05 -3.84 7.25
C VAL A 194 14.76 -5.09 7.78
N ASP A 195 14.98 -5.20 9.10
CA ASP A 195 15.56 -6.39 9.70
C ASP A 195 14.66 -7.63 9.50
N PHE A 196 13.34 -7.48 9.64
CA PHE A 196 12.38 -8.52 9.34
C PHE A 196 12.47 -8.99 7.87
N ALA A 197 12.47 -8.06 6.92
CA ALA A 197 12.54 -8.37 5.49
C ALA A 197 13.82 -9.14 5.11
N LYS A 198 14.95 -8.77 5.69
CA LYS A 198 16.23 -9.49 5.47
C LYS A 198 16.17 -10.94 5.93
N ARG A 199 15.45 -11.21 7.05
CA ARG A 199 15.25 -12.58 7.54
C ARG A 199 14.27 -13.40 6.72
N GLN A 200 13.45 -12.75 5.88
CA GLN A 200 12.54 -13.40 4.93
C GLN A 200 13.18 -13.59 3.54
N ASP A 201 14.49 -13.47 3.44
CA ASP A 201 15.26 -13.70 2.20
C ASP A 201 14.82 -12.79 1.04
N THR A 202 14.30 -11.60 1.36
CA THR A 202 13.91 -10.62 0.36
C THR A 202 15.11 -9.73 -0.02
N ARG A 203 15.15 -9.30 -1.29
CA ARG A 203 16.24 -8.46 -1.82
C ARG A 203 15.91 -6.98 -1.84
N LEU A 204 14.63 -6.67 -2.01
CA LEU A 204 14.14 -5.31 -2.14
C LEU A 204 13.05 -5.04 -1.11
N MET A 205 13.04 -3.84 -0.55
CA MET A 205 11.89 -3.30 0.15
C MET A 205 11.26 -2.21 -0.69
N THR A 206 9.93 -2.19 -0.79
CA THR A 206 9.19 -1.21 -1.60
C THR A 206 8.05 -0.60 -0.79
N LEU A 207 7.70 0.64 -1.12
CA LEU A 207 6.58 1.34 -0.52
C LEU A 207 6.06 2.44 -1.44
N GLN A 208 4.90 3.04 -1.07
CA GLN A 208 4.37 4.25 -1.66
C GLN A 208 4.34 5.33 -0.56
N ALA A 209 5.29 6.25 -0.62
CA ALA A 209 5.47 7.30 0.37
C ALA A 209 4.48 8.45 0.18
N SER A 210 3.84 8.88 1.27
CA SER A 210 3.16 10.17 1.30
C SER A 210 4.19 11.32 1.36
N LYS A 211 3.77 12.54 1.03
CA LYS A 211 4.62 13.73 1.16
C LYS A 211 5.22 13.88 2.58
N ALA A 212 4.45 13.54 3.61
CA ALA A 212 4.90 13.62 5.01
C ALA A 212 5.94 12.52 5.36
N GLY A 213 5.82 11.33 4.77
CA GLY A 213 6.74 10.21 5.03
C GLY A 213 8.03 10.25 4.20
N LEU A 214 8.01 10.97 3.07
CA LEU A 214 9.11 11.00 2.10
C LEU A 214 10.49 11.29 2.74
N PRO A 215 10.66 12.30 3.63
CA PRO A 215 11.96 12.59 4.23
C PRO A 215 12.53 11.42 5.04
N LEU A 216 11.68 10.70 5.79
CA LEU A 216 12.10 9.52 6.54
C LEU A 216 12.68 8.44 5.62
N TYR A 217 11.96 8.12 4.55
CA TYR A 217 12.39 7.06 3.63
C TYR A 217 13.65 7.44 2.85
N GLN A 218 13.79 8.70 2.45
CA GLN A 218 15.01 9.21 1.83
C GLN A 218 16.21 9.10 2.78
N GLN A 219 16.06 9.48 4.06
CA GLN A 219 17.11 9.32 5.06
C GLN A 219 17.49 7.85 5.31
N MET A 220 16.57 6.92 5.11
CA MET A 220 16.83 5.48 5.20
C MET A 220 17.47 4.89 3.94
N GLY A 221 17.68 5.69 2.88
CA GLY A 221 18.30 5.27 1.63
C GLY A 221 17.32 4.74 0.58
N PHE A 222 16.01 4.93 0.75
CA PHE A 222 15.05 4.63 -0.31
C PHE A 222 15.22 5.58 -1.49
N SER A 223 15.23 5.01 -2.69
CA SER A 223 15.28 5.74 -3.96
C SER A 223 13.89 5.88 -4.55
N LEU A 224 13.64 7.03 -5.19
CA LEU A 224 12.41 7.33 -5.91
C LEU A 224 12.35 6.59 -7.24
N LEU A 225 11.19 6.01 -7.57
CA LEU A 225 10.96 5.29 -8.82
C LEU A 225 9.97 6.01 -9.73
N ALA A 226 8.81 6.37 -9.21
CA ALA A 226 7.72 7.00 -9.96
C ALA A 226 6.71 7.65 -9.01
N GLU A 227 5.85 8.49 -9.55
CA GLU A 227 4.67 9.00 -8.88
C GLU A 227 3.47 8.10 -9.15
N VAL A 228 2.69 7.79 -8.11
CA VAL A 228 1.47 7.00 -8.15
C VAL A 228 0.30 7.92 -7.86
N TYR A 229 -0.56 8.14 -8.86
CA TYR A 229 -1.69 9.05 -8.77
C TYR A 229 -2.94 8.30 -8.31
N HIS A 230 -3.66 8.91 -7.39
CA HIS A 230 -5.00 8.53 -7.00
C HIS A 230 -5.96 9.55 -7.59
N LEU A 231 -6.81 9.09 -8.52
CA LEU A 231 -7.73 9.92 -9.27
C LEU A 231 -9.17 9.71 -8.77
N GLU A 232 -9.96 10.74 -8.81
CA GLU A 232 -11.40 10.69 -8.57
C GLU A 232 -12.14 11.41 -9.73
N PRO A 233 -13.44 11.11 -9.96
CA PRO A 233 -14.22 11.83 -10.96
C PRO A 233 -14.16 13.33 -10.69
N SER A 234 -13.98 14.12 -11.76
CA SER A 234 -14.13 15.57 -11.66
C SER A 234 -15.54 15.89 -11.22
N GLN A 235 -15.72 16.79 -10.26
CA GLN A 235 -17.04 17.32 -9.97
C GLN A 235 -17.44 18.15 -11.19
N GLU A 236 -18.53 17.76 -11.86
CA GLU A 236 -19.17 18.64 -12.84
C GLU A 236 -19.62 19.89 -12.10
N ILE A 237 -19.09 21.05 -12.52
CA ILE A 237 -19.47 22.38 -12.00
C ILE A 237 -20.78 22.79 -12.66
#